data_1a687a563c266b4185f7a49dcdb63c48
#
_entry.id   1a687a563c266b4185f7a49dcdb63c48
#
_cell.length_a   1.000
_cell.length_b   1.000
_cell.length_c   1.000
_cell.angle_alpha   90.00
_cell.angle_beta   90.00
_cell.angle_gamma   90.00
#
_symmetry.space_group_name_H-M   'P 1'
#
loop_
_entity.id
_entity.type
_entity.pdbx_description
1 polymer ?
#
loop_
_entity_poly.entity_id
_entity_poly.type
_entity_poly.pdbx_seq_one_letter_code
_entity_poly.pdbx_strand_id
1 'polypeptide(L)'
;MKISKTVKRILDNYESDSPGTKANLARILMNGKLGGTGKIVILPVDQGFEHGPARSFAANNAAYDPHYHFQLAIDAGLNAYAAPLGMIEAGAGTFAGAIPTILKVNSANSLATNKDQAVTGSVMDALRLGCSAIGFTIYPGADEQFGMMEEIRELAEEAKSVGLAVVMWSYPRGGKLDKAGETALDICAYACHMAALLGAHIIKVKPPTDVLWQPEAKAVYEKQKVDISTQAKRIQHVVQAAFIGRRIVVFSGGEAKDTEGLYKEVRALRDGGANGSIIGRNTFQRPREEALALLDSIIKIYQGKE
;
A
#
# COMPACT_ATOMS: atom_id res chain seq x y z
N MET A 1 10.66 22.92 3.51
CA MET A 1 9.20 22.68 3.27
C MET A 1 8.46 22.81 4.59
N LYS A 2 7.39 23.61 4.65
CA LYS A 2 6.57 23.75 5.87
C LYS A 2 5.55 22.60 5.92
N ILE A 3 5.62 21.76 6.94
CA ILE A 3 4.69 20.62 7.12
C ILE A 3 3.30 21.18 7.47
N SER A 4 2.24 20.64 6.83
CA SER A 4 0.85 21.02 7.12
C SER A 4 0.42 20.58 8.53
N LYS A 5 -0.61 21.23 9.10
CA LYS A 5 -1.18 20.84 10.40
C LYS A 5 -1.71 19.38 10.38
N THR A 6 -2.28 18.95 9.25
CA THR A 6 -2.78 17.59 9.07
C THR A 6 -1.65 16.56 9.11
N VAL A 7 -0.58 16.81 8.33
CA VAL A 7 0.59 15.91 8.31
C VAL A 7 1.28 15.90 9.69
N LYS A 8 1.42 17.06 10.35
CA LYS A 8 1.98 17.11 11.71
C LYS A 8 1.20 16.18 12.66
N ARG A 9 -0.13 16.27 12.68
CA ARG A 9 -0.99 15.42 13.52
C ARG A 9 -0.84 13.92 13.20
N ILE A 10 -0.64 13.56 11.92
CA ILE A 10 -0.35 12.17 11.54
C ILE A 10 1.01 11.72 12.10
N LEU A 11 2.03 12.55 11.97
CA LEU A 11 3.38 12.25 12.48
C LEU A 11 3.43 12.17 14.00
N ASP A 12 2.58 12.91 14.70
CA ASP A 12 2.48 12.87 16.17
C ASP A 12 2.00 11.49 16.69
N ASN A 13 1.34 10.67 15.86
CA ASN A 13 0.95 9.29 16.19
C ASN A 13 2.14 8.31 16.25
N TYR A 14 3.28 8.68 15.69
CA TYR A 14 4.50 7.85 15.65
C TYR A 14 5.47 8.31 16.75
N GLU A 15 5.06 8.12 17.99
CA GLU A 15 5.72 8.70 19.19
C GLU A 15 7.14 8.19 19.39
N SER A 16 7.37 6.89 19.12
CA SER A 16 8.67 6.24 19.31
C SER A 16 9.64 6.41 18.14
N ASP A 17 9.19 6.97 17.01
CA ASP A 17 10.01 7.05 15.80
C ASP A 17 11.00 8.22 15.83
N SER A 18 12.17 7.95 15.25
CA SER A 18 13.25 8.93 15.12
C SER A 18 12.86 10.12 14.25
N PRO A 19 13.54 11.27 14.38
CA PRO A 19 13.37 12.38 13.44
C PRO A 19 13.59 11.99 11.98
N GLY A 20 14.51 11.05 11.69
CA GLY A 20 14.76 10.54 10.34
C GLY A 20 13.54 9.81 9.75
N THR A 21 12.95 8.90 10.50
CA THR A 21 11.73 8.19 10.09
C THR A 21 10.56 9.15 9.85
N LYS A 22 10.37 10.11 10.77
CA LYS A 22 9.31 11.14 10.61
C LYS A 22 9.58 12.06 9.42
N ALA A 23 10.84 12.38 9.11
CA ALA A 23 11.20 13.16 7.92
C ALA A 23 10.89 12.40 6.63
N ASN A 24 11.17 11.11 6.56
CA ASN A 24 10.85 10.26 5.41
C ASN A 24 9.33 10.07 5.23
N LEU A 25 8.57 9.88 6.31
CA LEU A 25 7.11 9.88 6.26
C LEU A 25 6.57 11.24 5.77
N ALA A 26 7.15 12.34 6.25
CA ALA A 26 6.79 13.68 5.80
C ALA A 26 7.07 13.89 4.30
N ARG A 27 8.19 13.37 3.77
CA ARG A 27 8.48 13.39 2.33
C ARG A 27 7.36 12.75 1.53
N ILE A 28 6.89 11.58 1.90
CA ILE A 28 5.78 10.89 1.25
C ILE A 28 4.46 11.68 1.39
N LEU A 29 4.12 12.13 2.60
CA LEU A 29 2.86 12.81 2.90
C LEU A 29 2.76 14.23 2.31
N MET A 30 3.89 14.86 2.01
CA MET A 30 3.96 16.23 1.47
C MET A 30 4.22 16.28 -0.02
N ASN A 31 4.53 15.14 -0.67
CA ASN A 31 4.79 15.09 -2.11
C ASN A 31 3.50 15.06 -2.93
N GLY A 32 3.61 15.53 -4.18
CA GLY A 32 2.56 15.42 -5.19
C GLY A 32 1.33 16.31 -4.96
N LYS A 33 0.30 16.06 -5.75
CA LYS A 33 -0.95 16.85 -5.76
C LYS A 33 -1.80 16.70 -4.49
N LEU A 34 -1.59 15.63 -3.72
CA LEU A 34 -2.23 15.40 -2.41
C LEU A 34 -1.34 15.86 -1.24
N GLY A 35 -0.19 16.43 -1.53
CA GLY A 35 0.77 16.86 -0.51
C GLY A 35 0.14 17.74 0.56
N GLY A 36 0.33 17.35 1.83
CA GLY A 36 -0.19 18.10 2.98
C GLY A 36 -1.63 17.80 3.38
N THR A 37 -2.40 17.06 2.59
CA THR A 37 -3.80 16.72 2.88
C THR A 37 -3.95 15.57 3.88
N GLY A 38 -2.90 14.76 4.08
CA GLY A 38 -2.96 13.50 4.81
C GLY A 38 -3.49 12.33 3.97
N LYS A 39 -3.80 12.58 2.70
CA LYS A 39 -4.15 11.57 1.71
C LYS A 39 -2.95 11.29 0.81
N ILE A 40 -2.81 10.03 0.36
CA ILE A 40 -1.71 9.60 -0.50
C ILE A 40 -2.19 8.68 -1.62
N VAL A 41 -1.57 8.81 -2.79
CA VAL A 41 -1.67 7.83 -3.87
C VAL A 41 -0.25 7.40 -4.25
N ILE A 42 -0.01 6.10 -4.27
CA ILE A 42 1.28 5.49 -4.54
C ILE A 42 1.14 4.58 -5.76
N LEU A 43 2.10 4.66 -6.69
CA LEU A 43 2.20 3.72 -7.82
C LEU A 43 3.07 2.52 -7.42
N PRO A 44 2.52 1.30 -7.28
CA PRO A 44 3.30 0.10 -7.05
C PRO A 44 3.54 -0.63 -8.37
N VAL A 45 4.77 -1.10 -8.60
CA VAL A 45 5.14 -1.89 -9.79
C VAL A 45 5.97 -3.11 -9.40
N ASP A 46 5.38 -3.99 -8.59
CA ASP A 46 5.94 -5.27 -8.15
C ASP A 46 5.35 -6.48 -8.92
N GLN A 47 4.34 -6.23 -9.74
CA GLN A 47 3.58 -7.29 -10.42
C GLN A 47 4.39 -8.03 -11.48
N GLY A 48 5.43 -7.41 -12.04
CA GLY A 48 6.35 -8.07 -12.97
C GLY A 48 7.07 -9.25 -12.34
N PHE A 49 7.45 -9.12 -11.06
CA PHE A 49 8.04 -10.21 -10.29
C PHE A 49 6.97 -11.26 -9.92
N GLU A 50 5.82 -10.81 -9.40
CA GLU A 50 4.77 -11.70 -8.90
C GLU A 50 4.07 -12.49 -10.01
N HIS A 51 3.78 -11.86 -11.15
CA HIS A 51 2.94 -12.44 -12.22
C HIS A 51 3.67 -12.67 -13.52
N GLY A 52 4.93 -12.26 -13.61
CA GLY A 52 5.72 -12.27 -14.84
C GLY A 52 5.49 -11.03 -15.72
N PRO A 53 6.46 -10.72 -16.61
CA PRO A 53 6.47 -9.48 -17.36
C PRO A 53 5.32 -9.39 -18.39
N ALA A 54 5.01 -10.47 -19.10
CA ALA A 54 3.96 -10.44 -20.12
C ALA A 54 2.58 -10.13 -19.51
N ARG A 55 2.19 -10.83 -18.43
CA ARG A 55 0.91 -10.59 -17.74
C ARG A 55 0.83 -9.18 -17.13
N SER A 56 1.97 -8.59 -16.80
CA SER A 56 2.02 -7.28 -16.15
C SER A 56 2.09 -6.15 -17.15
N PHE A 57 2.84 -6.29 -18.26
CA PHE A 57 3.23 -5.15 -19.10
C PHE A 57 2.82 -5.25 -20.56
N ALA A 58 2.44 -6.43 -21.07
CA ALA A 58 2.13 -6.58 -22.50
C ALA A 58 0.94 -5.71 -22.99
N ALA A 59 0.03 -5.33 -22.10
CA ALA A 59 -1.07 -4.42 -22.44
C ALA A 59 -0.59 -2.98 -22.74
N ASN A 60 0.58 -2.60 -22.20
CA ASN A 60 1.24 -1.33 -22.45
C ASN A 60 2.75 -1.58 -22.61
N ASN A 61 3.23 -1.62 -23.83
CA ASN A 61 4.63 -1.95 -24.11
C ASN A 61 5.64 -1.00 -23.46
N ALA A 62 5.29 0.26 -23.25
CA ALA A 62 6.14 1.23 -22.54
C ALA A 62 6.40 0.82 -21.07
N ALA A 63 5.48 0.06 -20.47
CA ALA A 63 5.59 -0.39 -19.09
C ALA A 63 6.70 -1.45 -18.84
N TYR A 64 7.33 -1.99 -19.89
CA TYR A 64 8.54 -2.80 -19.75
C TYR A 64 9.76 -1.98 -19.32
N ASP A 65 9.76 -0.65 -19.58
CA ASP A 65 10.82 0.25 -19.18
C ASP A 65 10.58 0.78 -17.75
N PRO A 66 11.49 0.57 -16.79
CA PRO A 66 11.39 1.16 -15.47
C PRO A 66 11.26 2.69 -15.46
N HIS A 67 11.90 3.40 -16.39
CA HIS A 67 11.79 4.86 -16.50
C HIS A 67 10.36 5.33 -16.76
N TYR A 68 9.57 4.55 -17.52
CA TYR A 68 8.16 4.84 -17.77
C TYR A 68 7.36 4.99 -16.46
N HIS A 69 7.60 4.11 -15.50
CA HIS A 69 6.86 4.12 -14.24
C HIS A 69 7.24 5.29 -13.33
N PHE A 70 8.53 5.63 -13.26
CA PHE A 70 8.99 6.83 -12.57
C PHE A 70 8.31 8.08 -13.16
N GLN A 71 8.40 8.23 -14.49
CA GLN A 71 7.85 9.38 -15.19
C GLN A 71 6.32 9.45 -15.06
N LEU A 72 5.61 8.30 -15.14
CA LEU A 72 4.17 8.25 -14.93
C LEU A 72 3.78 8.73 -13.52
N ALA A 73 4.49 8.28 -12.49
CA ALA A 73 4.21 8.67 -11.11
C ALA A 73 4.49 10.16 -10.87
N ILE A 74 5.57 10.70 -11.46
CA ILE A 74 5.95 12.12 -11.37
C ILE A 74 4.92 13.00 -12.08
N ASP A 75 4.56 12.67 -13.32
CA ASP A 75 3.65 13.50 -14.14
C ASP A 75 2.22 13.47 -13.61
N ALA A 76 1.78 12.34 -13.06
CA ALA A 76 0.51 12.26 -12.35
C ALA A 76 0.50 13.07 -11.04
N GLY A 77 1.68 13.41 -10.50
CA GLY A 77 1.82 14.11 -9.22
C GLY A 77 1.48 13.22 -8.02
N LEU A 78 1.95 11.98 -8.04
CA LEU A 78 1.72 11.02 -6.97
C LEU A 78 2.61 11.28 -5.75
N ASN A 79 2.27 10.65 -4.63
CA ASN A 79 3.01 10.82 -3.37
C ASN A 79 4.29 9.98 -3.32
N ALA A 80 4.31 8.80 -3.94
CA ALA A 80 5.47 7.93 -3.98
C ALA A 80 5.37 6.91 -5.13
N TYR A 81 6.52 6.30 -5.44
CA TYR A 81 6.67 5.16 -6.32
C TYR A 81 7.25 3.99 -5.54
N ALA A 82 6.68 2.79 -5.70
CA ALA A 82 7.10 1.58 -5.00
C ALA A 82 7.43 0.46 -5.99
N ALA A 83 8.65 -0.09 -5.93
CA ALA A 83 9.07 -1.15 -6.85
C ALA A 83 10.18 -2.03 -6.26
N PRO A 84 10.42 -3.24 -6.84
CA PRO A 84 11.55 -4.08 -6.51
C PRO A 84 12.90 -3.44 -6.83
N LEU A 85 13.95 -4.01 -6.27
CA LEU A 85 15.33 -3.49 -6.32
C LEU A 85 15.77 -3.12 -7.74
N GLY A 86 15.75 -4.05 -8.70
CA GLY A 86 16.23 -3.80 -10.05
C GLY A 86 15.46 -2.70 -10.79
N MET A 87 14.18 -2.50 -10.50
CA MET A 87 13.40 -1.40 -11.09
C MET A 87 13.75 -0.04 -10.48
N ILE A 88 14.01 0.02 -9.17
CA ILE A 88 14.48 1.26 -8.53
C ILE A 88 15.89 1.58 -9.04
N GLU A 89 16.81 0.60 -9.06
CA GLU A 89 18.17 0.78 -9.56
C GLU A 89 18.22 1.37 -10.98
N ALA A 90 17.36 0.86 -11.87
CA ALA A 90 17.33 1.30 -13.27
C ALA A 90 16.96 2.77 -13.46
N GLY A 91 16.31 3.43 -12.48
CA GLY A 91 15.88 4.83 -12.58
C GLY A 91 16.40 5.74 -11.47
N ALA A 92 17.03 5.21 -10.42
CA ALA A 92 17.38 5.98 -9.23
C ALA A 92 18.26 7.20 -9.51
N GLY A 93 19.23 7.08 -10.41
CA GLY A 93 20.11 8.21 -10.78
C GLY A 93 19.38 9.29 -11.59
N THR A 94 18.62 8.88 -12.61
CA THR A 94 17.88 9.78 -13.49
C THR A 94 16.81 10.58 -12.75
N PHE A 95 16.11 9.93 -11.81
CA PHE A 95 14.98 10.51 -11.09
C PHE A 95 15.30 10.87 -9.63
N ALA A 96 16.59 11.02 -9.30
CA ALA A 96 17.04 11.34 -7.95
C ALA A 96 16.34 12.58 -7.39
N GLY A 97 15.62 12.44 -6.29
CA GLY A 97 14.90 13.52 -5.61
C GLY A 97 13.58 13.96 -6.27
N ALA A 98 13.22 13.43 -7.44
CA ALA A 98 12.01 13.83 -8.16
C ALA A 98 10.71 13.29 -7.53
N ILE A 99 10.79 12.10 -6.89
CA ILE A 99 9.67 11.47 -6.21
C ILE A 99 10.19 10.61 -5.05
N PRO A 100 9.52 10.58 -3.89
CA PRO A 100 9.83 9.60 -2.84
C PRO A 100 9.66 8.17 -3.35
N THR A 101 10.65 7.31 -3.10
CA THR A 101 10.61 5.90 -3.49
C THR A 101 10.47 4.98 -2.27
N ILE A 102 9.85 3.84 -2.49
CA ILE A 102 9.66 2.75 -1.52
C ILE A 102 10.27 1.50 -2.13
N LEU A 103 11.33 0.97 -1.54
CA LEU A 103 11.95 -0.26 -2.01
C LEU A 103 11.14 -1.46 -1.53
N LYS A 104 10.55 -2.23 -2.45
CA LYS A 104 9.90 -3.50 -2.15
C LYS A 104 10.99 -4.56 -1.89
N VAL A 105 11.16 -4.97 -0.63
CA VAL A 105 12.30 -5.81 -0.18
C VAL A 105 11.99 -7.30 -0.17
N ASN A 106 10.75 -7.72 -0.41
CA ASN A 106 10.44 -9.14 -0.61
C ASN A 106 9.51 -9.36 -1.80
N SER A 107 9.54 -10.54 -2.37
CA SER A 107 8.79 -10.87 -3.58
C SER A 107 8.41 -12.35 -3.62
N ALA A 108 7.19 -12.63 -4.12
CA ALA A 108 6.75 -13.96 -4.54
C ALA A 108 6.68 -14.03 -6.05
N ASN A 109 6.58 -15.23 -6.61
CA ASN A 109 6.32 -15.40 -8.04
C ASN A 109 5.28 -16.51 -8.31
N SER A 110 4.64 -16.43 -9.48
CA SER A 110 3.58 -17.36 -9.86
C SER A 110 4.07 -18.75 -10.30
N LEU A 111 5.38 -18.98 -10.33
CA LEU A 111 5.96 -20.29 -10.59
C LEU A 111 6.01 -21.14 -9.31
N ALA A 112 6.06 -20.52 -8.15
CA ALA A 112 6.00 -21.20 -6.87
C ALA A 112 4.57 -21.63 -6.52
N THR A 113 4.45 -22.77 -5.85
CA THR A 113 3.16 -23.33 -5.43
C THR A 113 2.76 -22.89 -4.01
N ASN A 114 3.73 -22.66 -3.13
CA ASN A 114 3.52 -22.18 -1.77
C ASN A 114 3.17 -20.69 -1.73
N LYS A 115 2.60 -20.24 -0.62
CA LYS A 115 2.25 -18.84 -0.36
C LYS A 115 3.31 -18.19 0.53
N ASP A 116 4.49 -18.02 -0.04
CA ASP A 116 5.67 -17.49 0.62
C ASP A 116 6.27 -16.30 -0.15
N GLN A 117 7.21 -15.61 0.47
CA GLN A 117 7.92 -14.47 -0.09
C GLN A 117 9.42 -14.64 0.19
N ALA A 118 10.25 -14.41 -0.79
CA ALA A 118 11.70 -14.34 -0.59
C ALA A 118 12.12 -12.89 -0.35
N VAL A 119 13.05 -12.67 0.60
CA VAL A 119 13.71 -11.36 0.77
C VAL A 119 14.62 -11.12 -0.44
N THR A 120 14.34 -10.06 -1.19
CA THR A 120 14.97 -9.74 -2.49
C THR A 120 15.59 -8.35 -2.54
N GLY A 121 15.68 -7.68 -1.41
CA GLY A 121 16.36 -6.40 -1.21
C GLY A 121 16.67 -6.17 0.25
N SER A 122 17.53 -5.22 0.54
CA SER A 122 17.99 -4.90 1.90
C SER A 122 17.69 -3.45 2.29
N VAL A 123 17.79 -3.16 3.59
CA VAL A 123 17.71 -1.79 4.11
C VAL A 123 18.85 -0.94 3.56
N MET A 124 20.04 -1.52 3.41
CA MET A 124 21.19 -0.82 2.81
C MET A 124 20.96 -0.47 1.34
N ASP A 125 20.26 -1.34 0.56
CA ASP A 125 19.85 -0.99 -0.79
C ASP A 125 18.91 0.22 -0.80
N ALA A 126 17.92 0.25 0.11
CA ALA A 126 17.02 1.39 0.23
C ALA A 126 17.75 2.69 0.56
N LEU A 127 18.76 2.64 1.44
CA LEU A 127 19.58 3.81 1.80
C LEU A 127 20.39 4.31 0.61
N ARG A 128 21.19 3.43 -0.04
CA ARG A 128 22.05 3.83 -1.17
C ARG A 128 21.27 4.36 -2.37
N LEU A 129 20.01 3.93 -2.53
CA LEU A 129 19.09 4.36 -3.59
C LEU A 129 18.25 5.59 -3.21
N GLY A 130 18.44 6.13 -2.01
CA GLY A 130 17.74 7.32 -1.52
C GLY A 130 16.25 7.12 -1.27
N CYS A 131 15.82 5.87 -1.01
CA CYS A 131 14.43 5.56 -0.71
C CYS A 131 13.97 6.21 0.61
N SER A 132 12.69 6.53 0.70
CA SER A 132 12.06 7.04 1.93
C SER A 132 11.53 5.92 2.83
N ALA A 133 11.35 4.73 2.27
CA ALA A 133 10.79 3.59 2.99
C ALA A 133 11.22 2.26 2.39
N ILE A 134 11.15 1.19 3.20
CA ILE A 134 11.06 -0.18 2.71
C ILE A 134 9.60 -0.61 2.61
N GLY A 135 9.31 -1.54 1.71
CA GLY A 135 8.00 -2.16 1.53
C GLY A 135 8.09 -3.68 1.65
N PHE A 136 7.20 -4.30 2.41
CA PHE A 136 7.20 -5.72 2.67
C PHE A 136 5.80 -6.31 2.56
N THR A 137 5.67 -7.50 1.99
CA THR A 137 4.40 -8.24 1.92
C THR A 137 4.38 -9.36 2.94
N ILE A 138 3.29 -9.46 3.71
CA ILE A 138 2.97 -10.62 4.53
C ILE A 138 1.67 -11.26 4.02
N TYR A 139 1.56 -12.59 4.19
CA TYR A 139 0.36 -13.35 3.88
C TYR A 139 -0.26 -13.95 5.15
N PRO A 140 -1.04 -13.16 5.94
CA PRO A 140 -1.79 -13.71 7.06
C PRO A 140 -2.69 -14.87 6.60
N GLY A 141 -2.58 -16.02 7.26
CA GLY A 141 -3.28 -17.24 6.92
C GLY A 141 -2.44 -18.27 6.14
N ALA A 142 -1.32 -17.90 5.53
CA ALA A 142 -0.40 -18.84 4.90
C ALA A 142 0.34 -19.69 5.94
N ASP A 143 0.78 -20.88 5.55
CA ASP A 143 1.55 -21.76 6.44
C ASP A 143 2.90 -21.13 6.81
N GLU A 144 3.50 -20.36 5.89
CA GLU A 144 4.76 -19.65 6.05
C GLU A 144 4.63 -18.26 6.75
N GLN A 145 3.44 -17.87 7.19
CA GLN A 145 3.17 -16.54 7.74
C GLN A 145 4.10 -16.12 8.88
N PHE A 146 4.49 -17.05 9.75
CA PHE A 146 5.31 -16.71 10.91
C PHE A 146 6.75 -16.37 10.52
N GLY A 147 7.32 -17.08 9.54
CA GLY A 147 8.63 -16.73 8.96
C GLY A 147 8.64 -15.33 8.36
N MET A 148 7.62 -14.98 7.56
CA MET A 148 7.47 -13.63 7.02
C MET A 148 7.32 -12.55 8.11
N MET A 149 6.66 -12.86 9.23
CA MET A 149 6.52 -11.94 10.35
C MET A 149 7.84 -11.73 11.10
N GLU A 150 8.66 -12.78 11.24
CA GLU A 150 10.00 -12.69 11.83
C GLU A 150 10.93 -11.86 10.94
N GLU A 151 10.95 -12.12 9.63
CA GLU A 151 11.73 -11.36 8.66
C GLU A 151 11.39 -9.86 8.66
N ILE A 152 10.10 -9.50 8.63
CA ILE A 152 9.72 -8.08 8.65
C ILE A 152 10.02 -7.43 10.00
N ARG A 153 9.93 -8.16 11.10
CA ARG A 153 10.33 -7.63 12.41
C ARG A 153 11.80 -7.17 12.38
N GLU A 154 12.68 -7.99 11.85
CA GLU A 154 14.12 -7.69 11.76
C GLU A 154 14.39 -6.53 10.78
N LEU A 155 13.82 -6.60 9.57
CA LEU A 155 13.94 -5.54 8.57
C LEU A 155 13.33 -4.21 9.03
N ALA A 156 12.22 -4.24 9.80
CA ALA A 156 11.61 -3.05 10.33
C ALA A 156 12.46 -2.39 11.44
N GLU A 157 13.08 -3.20 12.29
CA GLU A 157 14.04 -2.72 13.30
C GLU A 157 15.23 -2.03 12.62
N GLU A 158 15.86 -2.70 11.65
CA GLU A 158 16.96 -2.15 10.87
C GLU A 158 16.56 -0.85 10.15
N ALA A 159 15.44 -0.84 9.42
CA ALA A 159 14.95 0.33 8.69
C ALA A 159 14.71 1.54 9.61
N LYS A 160 14.06 1.32 10.76
CA LYS A 160 13.80 2.39 11.74
C LYS A 160 15.08 2.91 12.37
N SER A 161 16.08 2.05 12.62
CA SER A 161 17.37 2.44 13.19
C SER A 161 18.11 3.46 12.31
N VAL A 162 17.91 3.38 10.98
CA VAL A 162 18.52 4.28 9.99
C VAL A 162 17.57 5.35 9.46
N GLY A 163 16.38 5.47 10.04
CA GLY A 163 15.43 6.53 9.73
C GLY A 163 14.52 6.27 8.52
N LEU A 164 14.43 5.03 8.02
CA LEU A 164 13.49 4.68 6.97
C LEU A 164 12.10 4.34 7.53
N ALA A 165 11.06 4.65 6.77
CA ALA A 165 9.71 4.23 7.09
C ALA A 165 9.46 2.77 6.64
N VAL A 166 8.43 2.13 7.22
CA VAL A 166 8.03 0.75 6.90
C VAL A 166 6.61 0.75 6.33
N VAL A 167 6.46 0.20 5.14
CA VAL A 167 5.19 0.02 4.45
C VAL A 167 4.88 -1.48 4.37
N MET A 168 3.73 -1.93 4.86
CA MET A 168 3.34 -3.34 4.77
C MET A 168 2.16 -3.55 3.84
N TRP A 169 2.32 -4.49 2.90
CA TRP A 169 1.24 -5.10 2.16
C TRP A 169 0.75 -6.32 2.95
N SER A 170 -0.39 -6.21 3.64
CA SER A 170 -0.95 -7.29 4.42
C SER A 170 -2.10 -7.92 3.66
N TYR A 171 -1.80 -9.03 2.99
CA TYR A 171 -2.72 -9.70 2.08
C TYR A 171 -3.05 -11.10 2.57
N PRO A 172 -4.21 -11.31 3.21
CA PRO A 172 -4.65 -12.63 3.62
C PRO A 172 -4.66 -13.60 2.44
N ARG A 173 -3.97 -14.73 2.60
CA ARG A 173 -3.88 -15.80 1.58
C ARG A 173 -3.49 -17.13 2.23
N GLY A 174 -3.88 -18.22 1.59
CA GLY A 174 -3.44 -19.56 1.98
C GLY A 174 -4.16 -20.14 3.20
N GLY A 175 -3.65 -21.24 3.71
CA GLY A 175 -4.28 -21.98 4.78
C GLY A 175 -5.71 -22.39 4.42
N LYS A 176 -6.66 -22.07 5.29
CA LYS A 176 -8.09 -22.36 5.08
C LYS A 176 -8.85 -21.27 4.31
N LEU A 177 -8.20 -20.17 3.94
CA LEU A 177 -8.85 -19.04 3.26
C LEU A 177 -9.11 -19.36 1.79
N ASP A 178 -10.37 -19.27 1.39
CA ASP A 178 -10.76 -19.21 -0.02
C ASP A 178 -10.79 -17.76 -0.52
N LYS A 179 -11.23 -17.53 -1.75
CA LYS A 179 -11.32 -16.20 -2.34
C LYS A 179 -12.25 -15.25 -1.58
N ALA A 180 -13.33 -15.75 -0.99
CA ALA A 180 -14.23 -14.95 -0.17
C ALA A 180 -13.57 -14.56 1.15
N GLY A 181 -12.88 -15.52 1.81
CA GLY A 181 -12.11 -15.29 3.02
C GLY A 181 -10.98 -14.28 2.85
N GLU A 182 -10.26 -14.30 1.71
CA GLU A 182 -9.17 -13.32 1.42
C GLU A 182 -9.63 -11.86 1.45
N THR A 183 -10.92 -11.59 1.27
CA THR A 183 -11.50 -10.23 1.24
C THR A 183 -12.61 -10.03 2.28
N ALA A 184 -12.85 -11.02 3.13
CA ALA A 184 -13.81 -10.90 4.22
C ALA A 184 -13.43 -9.75 5.17
N LEU A 185 -14.41 -9.04 5.69
CA LEU A 185 -14.19 -7.84 6.50
C LEU A 185 -13.37 -8.13 7.76
N ASP A 186 -13.75 -9.16 8.51
CA ASP A 186 -13.04 -9.55 9.73
C ASP A 186 -11.58 -9.95 9.45
N ILE A 187 -11.34 -10.65 8.35
CA ILE A 187 -10.00 -11.06 7.92
C ILE A 187 -9.18 -9.85 7.45
N CYS A 188 -9.76 -8.92 6.67
CA CYS A 188 -9.07 -7.69 6.25
C CYS A 188 -8.74 -6.79 7.46
N ALA A 189 -9.66 -6.66 8.41
CA ALA A 189 -9.43 -5.91 9.64
C ALA A 189 -8.33 -6.56 10.50
N TYR A 190 -8.34 -7.88 10.62
CA TYR A 190 -7.32 -8.62 11.35
C TYR A 190 -5.94 -8.50 10.69
N ALA A 191 -5.85 -8.66 9.38
CA ALA A 191 -4.62 -8.47 8.62
C ALA A 191 -4.06 -7.04 8.76
N CYS A 192 -4.93 -6.03 8.76
CA CYS A 192 -4.56 -4.64 9.02
C CYS A 192 -4.01 -4.46 10.44
N HIS A 193 -4.65 -5.07 11.43
CA HIS A 193 -4.22 -5.03 12.82
C HIS A 193 -2.87 -5.72 13.04
N MET A 194 -2.66 -6.91 12.45
CA MET A 194 -1.37 -7.60 12.49
C MET A 194 -0.23 -6.73 11.97
N ALA A 195 -0.42 -6.07 10.81
CA ALA A 195 0.58 -5.16 10.27
C ALA A 195 0.85 -3.97 11.19
N ALA A 196 -0.19 -3.43 11.85
CA ALA A 196 -0.02 -2.37 12.84
C ALA A 196 0.78 -2.84 14.06
N LEU A 197 0.51 -4.06 14.56
CA LEU A 197 1.24 -4.68 15.68
C LEU A 197 2.71 -4.97 15.33
N LEU A 198 2.99 -5.34 14.07
CA LEU A 198 4.36 -5.51 13.57
C LEU A 198 5.11 -4.20 13.33
N GLY A 199 4.49 -3.07 13.64
CA GLY A 199 5.14 -1.75 13.62
C GLY A 199 5.17 -1.05 12.26
N ALA A 200 4.24 -1.38 11.35
CA ALA A 200 4.09 -0.66 10.09
C ALA A 200 3.70 0.82 10.31
N HIS A 201 4.25 1.70 9.48
CA HIS A 201 3.82 3.10 9.39
C HIS A 201 2.67 3.27 8.40
N ILE A 202 2.77 2.61 7.25
CA ILE A 202 1.76 2.60 6.19
C ILE A 202 1.34 1.15 5.97
N ILE A 203 0.04 0.89 6.00
CA ILE A 203 -0.52 -0.45 5.84
C ILE A 203 -1.38 -0.48 4.59
N LYS A 204 -1.10 -1.41 3.69
CA LYS A 204 -1.91 -1.66 2.50
C LYS A 204 -2.70 -2.95 2.67
N VAL A 205 -4.01 -2.86 2.50
CA VAL A 205 -4.94 -4.00 2.53
C VAL A 205 -5.85 -4.00 1.31
N LYS A 206 -6.59 -5.09 1.11
CA LYS A 206 -7.66 -5.13 0.10
C LYS A 206 -8.91 -4.42 0.62
N PRO A 207 -9.73 -3.80 -0.25
CA PRO A 207 -11.07 -3.36 0.12
C PRO A 207 -11.90 -4.54 0.60
N PRO A 208 -12.54 -4.46 1.79
CA PRO A 208 -13.28 -5.58 2.36
C PRO A 208 -14.65 -5.76 1.72
N THR A 209 -15.10 -7.00 1.61
CA THR A 209 -16.49 -7.36 1.32
C THR A 209 -17.36 -7.30 2.58
N ASP A 210 -18.63 -7.67 2.49
CA ASP A 210 -19.56 -7.79 3.63
C ASP A 210 -19.53 -9.19 4.27
N VAL A 211 -18.68 -10.08 3.78
CA VAL A 211 -18.50 -11.41 4.35
C VAL A 211 -17.79 -11.31 5.69
N LEU A 212 -18.27 -12.08 6.67
CA LEU A 212 -17.59 -12.39 7.93
C LEU A 212 -17.19 -13.86 7.89
N TRP A 213 -15.90 -14.13 7.86
CA TRP A 213 -15.35 -15.47 7.61
C TRP A 213 -15.23 -16.32 8.87
N GLN A 214 -14.74 -15.74 9.98
CA GLN A 214 -14.53 -16.46 11.22
C GLN A 214 -15.83 -16.50 12.04
N PRO A 215 -16.35 -17.68 12.42
CA PRO A 215 -17.57 -17.78 13.21
C PRO A 215 -17.51 -17.00 14.52
N GLU A 216 -16.35 -17.03 15.20
CA GLU A 216 -16.13 -16.33 16.47
C GLU A 216 -16.16 -14.81 16.28
N ALA A 217 -15.56 -14.29 15.21
CA ALA A 217 -15.60 -12.87 14.86
C ALA A 217 -17.05 -12.47 14.52
N LYS A 218 -17.74 -13.26 13.68
CA LYS A 218 -19.14 -13.01 13.31
C LYS A 218 -20.04 -12.86 14.53
N ALA A 219 -19.91 -13.75 15.50
CA ALA A 219 -20.68 -13.68 16.75
C ALA A 219 -20.43 -12.36 17.51
N VAL A 220 -19.19 -11.84 17.50
CA VAL A 220 -18.84 -10.56 18.12
C VAL A 220 -19.44 -9.39 17.34
N TYR A 221 -19.32 -9.39 16.01
CA TYR A 221 -19.88 -8.33 15.16
C TYR A 221 -21.40 -8.21 15.35
N GLU A 222 -22.12 -9.34 15.41
CA GLU A 222 -23.56 -9.40 15.64
C GLU A 222 -23.90 -8.91 17.04
N LYS A 223 -23.24 -9.41 18.09
CA LYS A 223 -23.47 -9.02 19.48
C LYS A 223 -23.22 -7.53 19.73
N GLN A 224 -22.15 -7.01 19.16
CA GLN A 224 -21.76 -5.60 19.31
C GLN A 224 -22.46 -4.66 18.31
N LYS A 225 -23.27 -5.21 17.38
CA LYS A 225 -23.96 -4.47 16.33
C LYS A 225 -23.03 -3.58 15.51
N VAL A 226 -21.88 -4.14 15.12
CA VAL A 226 -20.91 -3.41 14.30
C VAL A 226 -21.55 -3.09 12.95
N ASP A 227 -21.62 -1.82 12.59
CA ASP A 227 -22.25 -1.38 11.33
C ASP A 227 -21.32 -1.66 10.14
N ILE A 228 -21.70 -2.63 9.32
CA ILE A 228 -20.99 -3.06 8.10
C ILE A 228 -21.85 -2.88 6.83
N SER A 229 -22.94 -2.12 6.93
CA SER A 229 -23.99 -2.02 5.91
C SER A 229 -23.50 -1.42 4.59
N THR A 230 -22.53 -0.52 4.62
CA THR A 230 -21.98 0.12 3.42
C THR A 230 -20.49 -0.14 3.27
N GLN A 231 -19.97 0.00 2.05
CA GLN A 231 -18.51 -0.12 1.80
C GLN A 231 -17.71 0.87 2.66
N ALA A 232 -18.19 2.10 2.80
CA ALA A 232 -17.52 3.11 3.62
C ALA A 232 -17.46 2.70 5.11
N LYS A 233 -18.53 2.09 5.65
CA LYS A 233 -18.55 1.57 7.03
C LYS A 233 -17.58 0.41 7.23
N ARG A 234 -17.49 -0.51 6.27
CA ARG A 234 -16.52 -1.60 6.30
C ARG A 234 -15.08 -1.08 6.27
N ILE A 235 -14.80 -0.09 5.43
CA ILE A 235 -13.49 0.58 5.36
C ILE A 235 -13.18 1.29 6.67
N GLN A 236 -14.14 2.01 7.25
CA GLN A 236 -13.99 2.66 8.56
C GLN A 236 -13.59 1.65 9.63
N HIS A 237 -14.20 0.47 9.63
CA HIS A 237 -13.87 -0.59 10.58
C HIS A 237 -12.43 -1.12 10.40
N VAL A 238 -11.98 -1.30 9.15
CA VAL A 238 -10.58 -1.68 8.88
C VAL A 238 -9.60 -0.59 9.34
N VAL A 239 -9.90 0.68 9.10
CA VAL A 239 -9.08 1.82 9.58
C VAL A 239 -9.05 1.85 11.11
N GLN A 240 -10.18 1.58 11.77
CA GLN A 240 -10.27 1.49 13.23
C GLN A 240 -9.36 0.38 13.79
N ALA A 241 -9.23 -0.76 13.09
CA ALA A 241 -8.34 -1.84 13.49
C ALA A 241 -6.85 -1.44 13.51
N ALA A 242 -6.46 -0.38 12.79
CA ALA A 242 -5.13 0.20 12.80
C ALA A 242 -4.98 1.27 13.92
N PHE A 243 -5.28 0.87 15.17
CA PHE A 243 -5.17 1.70 16.38
C PHE A 243 -6.02 2.98 16.29
N ILE A 244 -7.28 2.84 15.90
CA ILE A 244 -8.21 3.96 15.68
C ILE A 244 -7.66 4.97 14.66
N GLY A 245 -7.04 4.46 13.58
CA GLY A 245 -6.45 5.29 12.52
C GLY A 245 -5.14 5.99 12.92
N ARG A 246 -4.46 5.55 13.97
CA ARG A 246 -3.11 6.05 14.32
C ARG A 246 -2.03 5.51 13.37
N ARG A 247 -2.36 4.57 12.50
CA ARG A 247 -1.50 4.15 11.38
C ARG A 247 -2.11 4.59 10.08
N ILE A 248 -1.29 4.90 9.10
CA ILE A 248 -1.73 5.25 7.75
C ILE A 248 -2.25 3.98 7.08
N VAL A 249 -3.53 3.96 6.71
CA VAL A 249 -4.15 2.81 6.03
C VAL A 249 -4.50 3.21 4.60
N VAL A 250 -3.97 2.44 3.64
CA VAL A 250 -4.23 2.60 2.21
C VAL A 250 -4.77 1.30 1.63
N PHE A 251 -5.54 1.41 0.57
CA PHE A 251 -6.19 0.25 -0.04
C PHE A 251 -5.67 0.00 -1.45
N SER A 252 -5.67 -1.29 -1.85
CA SER A 252 -5.36 -1.66 -3.23
C SER A 252 -6.51 -1.29 -4.15
N GLY A 253 -6.22 -1.08 -5.44
CA GLY A 253 -7.26 -0.88 -6.47
C GLY A 253 -8.06 -2.14 -6.82
N GLY A 254 -7.80 -3.27 -6.13
CA GLY A 254 -8.48 -4.54 -6.39
C GLY A 254 -8.14 -5.16 -7.75
N GLU A 255 -9.01 -6.03 -8.24
CA GLU A 255 -8.95 -6.57 -9.61
C GLU A 255 -9.26 -5.46 -10.63
N ALA A 256 -8.89 -5.70 -11.91
CA ALA A 256 -9.19 -4.73 -12.97
C ALA A 256 -10.70 -4.48 -13.05
N LYS A 257 -11.10 -3.25 -12.81
CA LYS A 257 -12.48 -2.78 -12.85
C LYS A 257 -12.65 -1.79 -14.01
N ASP A 258 -13.90 -1.58 -14.41
CA ASP A 258 -14.21 -0.41 -15.21
C ASP A 258 -13.90 0.88 -14.43
N THR A 259 -13.77 1.97 -15.13
CA THR A 259 -13.36 3.25 -14.56
C THR A 259 -14.35 3.77 -13.51
N GLU A 260 -15.66 3.64 -13.76
CA GLU A 260 -16.68 4.12 -12.82
C GLU A 260 -16.75 3.27 -11.54
N GLY A 261 -16.60 1.94 -11.66
CA GLY A 261 -16.50 1.04 -10.52
C GLY A 261 -15.31 1.36 -9.63
N LEU A 262 -14.17 1.73 -10.25
CA LEU A 262 -12.99 2.17 -9.51
C LEU A 262 -13.23 3.51 -8.80
N TYR A 263 -13.85 4.50 -9.45
CA TYR A 263 -14.16 5.79 -8.82
C TYR A 263 -15.14 5.64 -7.65
N LYS A 264 -16.16 4.81 -7.80
CA LYS A 264 -17.11 4.48 -6.72
C LYS A 264 -16.38 3.88 -5.51
N GLU A 265 -15.44 2.98 -5.75
CA GLU A 265 -14.61 2.40 -4.69
C GLU A 265 -13.76 3.47 -4.01
N VAL A 266 -13.07 4.34 -4.78
CA VAL A 266 -12.22 5.39 -4.22
C VAL A 266 -13.03 6.41 -3.39
N ARG A 267 -14.27 6.73 -3.81
CA ARG A 267 -15.19 7.56 -3.00
C ARG A 267 -15.51 6.87 -1.67
N ALA A 268 -15.83 5.57 -1.70
CA ALA A 268 -16.09 4.80 -0.47
C ALA A 268 -14.83 4.72 0.44
N LEU A 269 -13.63 4.60 -0.14
CA LEU A 269 -12.37 4.64 0.61
C LEU A 269 -12.19 5.98 1.31
N ARG A 270 -12.40 7.10 0.59
CA ARG A 270 -12.33 8.45 1.16
C ARG A 270 -13.33 8.62 2.31
N ASP A 271 -14.58 8.23 2.09
CA ASP A 271 -15.69 8.40 3.04
C ASP A 271 -15.55 7.49 4.27
N GLY A 272 -14.93 6.32 4.11
CA GLY A 272 -14.56 5.41 5.20
C GLY A 272 -13.30 5.82 5.97
N GLY A 273 -12.68 6.94 5.62
CA GLY A 273 -11.54 7.49 6.36
C GLY A 273 -10.17 6.92 5.97
N ALA A 274 -10.07 6.15 4.88
CA ALA A 274 -8.79 5.69 4.36
C ALA A 274 -7.83 6.87 4.10
N ASN A 275 -6.54 6.64 4.31
CA ASN A 275 -5.53 7.64 3.98
C ASN A 275 -5.21 7.69 2.47
N GLY A 276 -5.68 6.73 1.68
CA GLY A 276 -5.45 6.76 0.24
C GLY A 276 -5.44 5.39 -0.41
N SER A 277 -4.75 5.33 -1.55
CA SER A 277 -4.69 4.12 -2.38
C SER A 277 -3.29 3.83 -2.87
N ILE A 278 -3.01 2.53 -3.07
CA ILE A 278 -1.85 2.05 -3.83
C ILE A 278 -2.38 1.32 -5.06
N ILE A 279 -2.33 1.97 -6.24
CA ILE A 279 -2.98 1.51 -7.47
C ILE A 279 -1.92 1.27 -8.55
N GLY A 280 -1.76 0.01 -8.97
CA GLY A 280 -0.77 -0.42 -9.97
C GLY A 280 -1.40 -0.74 -11.33
N ARG A 281 -1.82 -2.00 -11.57
CA ARG A 281 -2.29 -2.51 -12.86
C ARG A 281 -3.41 -1.68 -13.49
N ASN A 282 -4.33 -1.17 -12.69
CA ASN A 282 -5.39 -0.28 -13.19
C ASN A 282 -4.86 1.02 -13.80
N THR A 283 -3.58 1.35 -13.59
CA THR A 283 -2.92 2.54 -14.17
C THR A 283 -1.93 2.18 -15.27
N PHE A 284 -0.81 1.54 -14.94
CA PHE A 284 0.29 1.36 -15.90
C PHE A 284 -0.02 0.40 -17.06
N GLN A 285 -1.07 -0.43 -16.97
CA GLN A 285 -1.54 -1.26 -18.09
C GLN A 285 -2.37 -0.49 -19.12
N ARG A 286 -2.80 0.74 -18.82
CA ARG A 286 -3.52 1.62 -19.75
C ARG A 286 -2.55 2.39 -20.64
N PRO A 287 -3.01 2.88 -21.80
CA PRO A 287 -2.32 3.95 -22.51
C PRO A 287 -2.03 5.11 -21.59
N ARG A 288 -0.88 5.77 -21.78
CA ARG A 288 -0.38 6.80 -20.86
C ARG A 288 -1.39 7.90 -20.55
N GLU A 289 -2.06 8.45 -21.56
CA GLU A 289 -3.04 9.53 -21.38
C GLU A 289 -4.23 9.08 -20.53
N GLU A 290 -4.71 7.87 -20.74
CA GLU A 290 -5.78 7.28 -19.93
C GLU A 290 -5.34 7.04 -18.49
N ALA A 291 -4.10 6.60 -18.29
CA ALA A 291 -3.53 6.41 -16.95
C ALA A 291 -3.43 7.74 -16.19
N LEU A 292 -2.97 8.81 -16.85
CA LEU A 292 -2.88 10.15 -16.26
C LEU A 292 -4.27 10.71 -15.92
N ALA A 293 -5.24 10.58 -16.83
CA ALA A 293 -6.62 11.02 -16.61
C ALA A 293 -7.26 10.28 -15.42
N LEU A 294 -7.08 8.95 -15.36
CA LEU A 294 -7.56 8.13 -14.25
C LEU A 294 -6.98 8.59 -12.91
N LEU A 295 -5.66 8.78 -12.85
CA LEU A 295 -4.97 9.22 -11.64
C LEU A 295 -5.38 10.62 -11.21
N ASP A 296 -5.62 11.53 -12.16
CA ASP A 296 -6.09 12.89 -11.89
C ASP A 296 -7.49 12.86 -11.23
N SER A 297 -8.43 12.06 -11.76
CA SER A 297 -9.76 11.88 -11.15
C SER A 297 -9.68 11.25 -9.76
N ILE A 298 -8.86 10.22 -9.55
CA ILE A 298 -8.64 9.63 -8.23
C ILE A 298 -8.13 10.69 -7.23
N ILE A 299 -7.17 11.52 -7.65
CA ILE A 299 -6.64 12.61 -6.82
C ILE A 299 -7.75 13.62 -6.48
N LYS A 300 -8.57 14.02 -7.45
CA LYS A 300 -9.71 14.94 -7.23
C LYS A 300 -10.74 14.37 -6.26
N ILE A 301 -11.04 13.06 -6.35
CA ILE A 301 -11.91 12.38 -5.39
C ILE A 301 -11.34 12.51 -3.98
N TYR A 302 -10.04 12.22 -3.77
CA TYR A 302 -9.41 12.38 -2.44
C TYR A 302 -9.33 13.83 -1.97
N GLN A 303 -9.33 14.79 -2.87
CA GLN A 303 -9.43 16.23 -2.55
C GLN A 303 -10.86 16.68 -2.22
N GLY A 304 -11.86 15.82 -2.41
CA GLY A 304 -13.27 16.16 -2.24
C GLY A 304 -13.83 17.06 -3.35
N LYS A 305 -13.22 17.04 -4.54
CA LYS A 305 -13.62 17.85 -5.70
C LYS A 305 -14.50 17.08 -6.70
N GLU A 306 -14.60 15.76 -6.54
CA GLU A 306 -15.45 14.85 -7.31
C GLU A 306 -16.13 13.83 -6.39
#